data_3fc6622036697c191379213e17514040
#
_entry.id   3fc6622036697c191379213e17514040
#
_cell.length_a   1.000
_cell.length_b   1.000
_cell.length_c   1.000
_cell.angle_alpha   90.00
_cell.angle_beta   90.00
_cell.angle_gamma   90.00
#
_symmetry.space_group_name_H-M   'P 1'
#
loop_
_entity.id
_entity.type
_entity.pdbx_description
1 polymer ?
#
loop_
_entity_poly.entity_id
_entity_poly.type
_entity_poly.pdbx_seq_one_letter_code
_entity_poly.pdbx_strand_id
1 'polypeptide(L)'
;MLTPGELLTEGKGKRVYATEDPDKAIVYFKDEAMAYHGLKRGRIFGKGEINNAICKHIFELLAAQGVESHFLEQLDARQALVKRVEIIPVAIKVRNIVAGSLSRRIAMPEGTKLANTVVE
;
A
#
# COMPACT_ATOMS: atom_id res chain seq x y z
N MET A 1 6.14 -19.76 -14.65
CA MET A 1 5.79 -18.36 -14.32
C MET A 1 4.35 -18.33 -13.84
N LEU A 2 4.10 -17.76 -12.68
CA LEU A 2 2.73 -17.66 -12.14
C LEU A 2 1.95 -16.58 -12.91
N THR A 3 0.69 -16.88 -13.23
CA THR A 3 -0.20 -15.99 -13.96
C THR A 3 -1.34 -15.48 -13.08
N PRO A 4 -1.88 -14.27 -13.36
CA PRO A 4 -3.06 -13.79 -12.65
C PRO A 4 -4.27 -14.68 -12.95
N GLY A 5 -4.89 -15.21 -11.90
CA GLY A 5 -6.12 -15.99 -11.97
C GLY A 5 -7.36 -15.20 -11.57
N GLU A 6 -8.15 -15.74 -10.65
CA GLU A 6 -9.36 -15.10 -10.15
C GLU A 6 -9.04 -13.80 -9.39
N LEU A 7 -9.85 -12.76 -9.58
CA LEU A 7 -9.77 -11.51 -8.82
C LEU A 7 -10.21 -11.77 -7.37
N LEU A 8 -9.29 -11.60 -6.41
CA LEU A 8 -9.56 -11.77 -4.98
C LEU A 8 -10.11 -10.50 -4.35
N THR A 9 -9.54 -9.35 -4.67
CA THR A 9 -9.98 -8.06 -4.15
C THR A 9 -9.54 -6.91 -5.05
N GLU A 10 -10.28 -5.82 -5.00
CA GLU A 10 -9.95 -4.58 -5.71
C GLU A 10 -10.12 -3.38 -4.80
N GLY A 11 -9.08 -2.57 -4.71
CA GLY A 11 -9.06 -1.28 -4.02
C GLY A 11 -8.93 -0.11 -4.98
N LYS A 12 -8.69 1.07 -4.43
CA LYS A 12 -8.55 2.33 -5.20
C LYS A 12 -7.37 2.29 -6.18
N GLY A 13 -6.25 1.72 -5.78
CA GLY A 13 -5.02 1.74 -6.56
C GLY A 13 -4.50 0.36 -6.97
N LYS A 14 -5.13 -0.72 -6.52
CA LYS A 14 -4.62 -2.09 -6.71
C LYS A 14 -5.73 -3.08 -6.98
N ARG A 15 -5.38 -4.14 -7.71
CA ARG A 15 -6.14 -5.39 -7.81
C ARG A 15 -5.25 -6.52 -7.32
N VAL A 16 -5.83 -7.49 -6.63
CA VAL A 16 -5.11 -8.67 -6.15
C VAL A 16 -5.75 -9.90 -6.79
N TYR A 17 -4.93 -10.71 -7.44
CA TYR A 17 -5.34 -11.91 -8.13
C TYR A 17 -4.76 -13.15 -7.46
N ALA A 18 -5.55 -14.22 -7.42
CA ALA A 18 -5.04 -15.54 -7.10
C ALA A 18 -4.02 -16.01 -8.15
N THR A 19 -3.21 -16.98 -7.78
CA THR A 19 -2.32 -17.69 -8.69
C THR A 19 -2.58 -19.20 -8.62
N GLU A 20 -1.89 -19.97 -9.44
CA GLU A 20 -1.91 -21.44 -9.37
C GLU A 20 -1.32 -21.96 -8.04
N ASP A 21 -0.49 -21.13 -7.39
CA ASP A 21 0.06 -21.42 -6.06
C ASP A 21 -0.86 -20.81 -5.00
N PRO A 22 -1.50 -21.60 -4.14
CA PRO A 22 -2.46 -21.11 -3.15
C PRO A 22 -1.86 -20.17 -2.10
N ASP A 23 -0.54 -20.21 -1.92
CA ASP A 23 0.17 -19.39 -0.95
C ASP A 23 0.68 -18.06 -1.56
N LYS A 24 0.40 -17.82 -2.84
CA LYS A 24 0.86 -16.62 -3.56
C LYS A 24 -0.28 -15.89 -4.24
N ALA A 25 -0.09 -14.59 -4.40
CA ALA A 25 -1.00 -13.71 -5.12
C ALA A 25 -0.22 -12.73 -5.99
N ILE A 26 -0.88 -12.19 -7.00
CA ILE A 26 -0.33 -11.13 -7.85
C ILE A 26 -1.07 -9.83 -7.55
N VAL A 27 -0.31 -8.79 -7.21
CA VAL A 27 -0.82 -7.43 -7.06
C VAL A 27 -0.58 -6.66 -8.36
N TYR A 28 -1.66 -6.17 -8.95
CA TYR A 28 -1.63 -5.26 -10.10
C TYR A 28 -1.86 -3.83 -9.64
N PHE A 29 -0.98 -2.91 -10.00
CA PHE A 29 -1.04 -1.51 -9.65
C PHE A 29 -1.74 -0.70 -10.74
N LYS A 30 -2.83 -0.05 -10.38
CA LYS A 30 -3.70 0.72 -11.25
C LYS A 30 -3.22 2.15 -11.43
N ASP A 31 -3.65 2.79 -12.52
CA ASP A 31 -3.41 4.22 -12.76
C ASP A 31 -4.54 5.12 -12.24
N GLU A 32 -5.63 4.53 -11.75
CA GLU A 32 -6.77 5.26 -11.23
C GLU A 32 -6.38 6.06 -9.99
N ALA A 33 -6.86 7.30 -9.94
CA ALA A 33 -6.74 8.20 -8.82
C ALA A 33 -8.13 8.64 -8.36
N MET A 34 -8.31 8.71 -7.05
CA MET A 34 -9.54 9.19 -6.44
C MET A 34 -9.23 10.28 -5.41
N ALA A 35 -10.04 11.32 -5.39
CA ALA A 35 -10.01 12.36 -4.37
C ALA A 35 -11.41 12.62 -3.82
N TYR A 36 -11.48 13.27 -2.66
CA TYR A 36 -12.74 13.65 -1.99
C TYR A 36 -13.70 12.46 -1.82
N HIS A 37 -13.23 11.36 -1.22
CA HIS A 37 -14.03 10.14 -0.98
C HIS A 37 -14.70 9.57 -2.26
N GLY A 38 -14.02 9.68 -3.40
CA GLY A 38 -14.49 9.16 -4.68
C GLY A 38 -15.35 10.11 -5.50
N LEU A 39 -15.58 11.35 -5.04
CA LEU A 39 -16.29 12.38 -5.80
C LEU A 39 -15.52 12.85 -7.04
N LYS A 40 -14.19 12.83 -6.97
CA LYS A 40 -13.32 13.06 -8.13
C LYS A 40 -12.60 11.76 -8.47
N ARG A 41 -12.72 11.34 -9.72
CA ARG A 41 -12.03 10.17 -10.27
C ARG A 41 -11.30 10.58 -11.53
N GLY A 42 -10.12 10.02 -11.72
CA GLY A 42 -9.31 10.27 -12.90
C GLY A 42 -8.29 9.16 -13.10
N ARG A 43 -7.53 9.29 -14.15
CA ARG A 43 -6.43 8.38 -14.48
C ARG A 43 -5.15 9.20 -14.62
N ILE A 44 -4.10 8.76 -13.93
CA ILE A 44 -2.77 9.35 -14.02
C ILE A 44 -1.86 8.31 -14.66
N PHE A 45 -1.46 8.56 -15.89
CA PHE A 45 -0.58 7.66 -16.65
C PHE A 45 0.73 7.38 -15.89
N GLY A 46 1.09 6.10 -15.78
CA GLY A 46 2.32 5.67 -15.11
C GLY A 46 2.25 5.63 -13.59
N LYS A 47 1.14 6.07 -12.96
CA LYS A 47 0.99 6.04 -11.50
C LYS A 47 1.18 4.63 -10.94
N GLY A 48 0.61 3.62 -11.59
CA GLY A 48 0.73 2.21 -11.17
C GLY A 48 2.17 1.72 -11.23
N GLU A 49 2.91 2.06 -12.28
CA GLU A 49 4.32 1.70 -12.45
C GLU A 49 5.20 2.32 -11.37
N ILE A 50 5.00 3.62 -11.11
CA ILE A 50 5.73 4.35 -10.06
C ILE A 50 5.43 3.75 -8.69
N ASN A 51 4.16 3.47 -8.39
CA ASN A 51 3.77 2.88 -7.11
C ASN A 51 4.38 1.48 -6.92
N ASN A 52 4.40 0.65 -7.96
CA ASN A 52 5.04 -0.66 -7.91
C ASN A 52 6.54 -0.55 -7.64
N ALA A 53 7.22 0.37 -8.33
CA ALA A 53 8.65 0.61 -8.15
C ALA A 53 8.98 1.12 -6.72
N ILE A 54 8.18 2.03 -6.18
CA ILE A 54 8.33 2.52 -4.81
C ILE A 54 8.10 1.39 -3.80
N CYS A 55 7.05 0.59 -3.97
CA CYS A 55 6.78 -0.55 -3.09
C CYS A 55 7.93 -1.55 -3.08
N LYS A 56 8.44 -1.93 -4.26
CA LYS A 56 9.62 -2.78 -4.37
C LYS A 56 10.79 -2.22 -3.57
N HIS A 57 11.16 -0.97 -3.83
CA HIS A 57 12.31 -0.33 -3.18
C HIS A 57 12.19 -0.35 -1.65
N ILE A 58 11.01 0.01 -1.12
CA ILE A 58 10.78 0.04 0.33
C ILE A 58 10.79 -1.36 0.93
N PHE A 59 10.15 -2.36 0.29
CA PHE A 59 10.15 -3.73 0.80
C PHE A 59 11.54 -4.37 0.77
N GLU A 60 12.35 -4.09 -0.26
CA GLU A 60 13.75 -4.54 -0.32
C GLU A 60 14.59 -3.87 0.79
N LEU A 61 14.39 -2.58 1.05
CA LEU A 61 15.04 -1.88 2.13
C LEU A 61 14.69 -2.46 3.50
N LEU A 62 13.41 -2.76 3.74
CA LEU A 62 12.93 -3.39 4.97
C LEU A 62 13.51 -4.79 5.14
N ALA A 63 13.53 -5.60 4.09
CA ALA A 63 14.12 -6.93 4.11
C ALA A 63 15.61 -6.90 4.45
N ALA A 64 16.36 -5.93 3.92
CA ALA A 64 17.77 -5.72 4.25
C ALA A 64 17.99 -5.38 5.74
N GLN A 65 16.98 -4.85 6.43
CA GLN A 65 16.99 -4.57 7.88
C GLN A 65 16.36 -5.69 8.72
N GLY A 66 16.06 -6.85 8.12
CA GLY A 66 15.48 -7.99 8.82
C GLY A 66 13.98 -7.88 9.09
N VAL A 67 13.28 -6.93 8.46
CA VAL A 67 11.82 -6.78 8.56
C VAL A 67 11.15 -7.61 7.47
N GLU A 68 10.40 -8.62 7.89
CA GLU A 68 9.64 -9.45 6.95
C GLU A 68 8.43 -8.71 6.38
N SER A 69 8.09 -9.00 5.13
CA SER A 69 6.90 -8.51 4.46
C SER A 69 6.26 -9.59 3.58
N HIS A 70 5.13 -9.27 2.96
CA HIS A 70 4.48 -10.16 2.00
C HIS A 70 5.09 -10.08 0.60
N PHE A 71 5.92 -9.10 0.31
CA PHE A 71 6.55 -8.90 -1.00
C PHE A 71 7.55 -10.03 -1.30
N LEU A 72 7.47 -10.59 -2.50
CA LEU A 72 8.40 -11.60 -2.99
C LEU A 72 9.28 -11.04 -4.12
N GLU A 73 8.65 -10.60 -5.20
CA GLU A 73 9.37 -10.04 -6.35
C GLU A 73 8.49 -9.14 -7.22
N GLN A 74 9.10 -8.29 -8.00
CA GLN A 74 8.43 -7.53 -9.06
C GLN A 74 8.41 -8.38 -10.33
N LEU A 75 7.22 -8.65 -10.87
CA LEU A 75 7.06 -9.44 -12.09
C LEU A 75 7.25 -8.60 -13.36
N ASP A 76 6.68 -7.40 -13.35
CA ASP A 76 6.80 -6.42 -14.43
C ASP A 76 6.63 -5.00 -13.89
N ALA A 77 6.47 -4.01 -14.77
CA ALA A 77 6.32 -2.62 -14.37
C ALA A 77 5.09 -2.37 -13.46
N ARG A 78 4.03 -3.17 -13.58
CA ARG A 78 2.74 -2.99 -12.88
C ARG A 78 2.37 -4.11 -11.93
N GLN A 79 3.10 -5.21 -11.94
CA GLN A 79 2.76 -6.40 -11.18
C GLN A 79 3.86 -6.81 -10.22
N ALA A 80 3.45 -7.24 -9.03
CA ALA A 80 4.31 -7.81 -8.01
C ALA A 80 3.74 -9.13 -7.52
N LEU A 81 4.61 -10.11 -7.32
CA LEU A 81 4.30 -11.36 -6.66
C LEU A 81 4.42 -11.16 -5.15
N VAL A 82 3.43 -11.59 -4.42
CA VAL A 82 3.35 -11.46 -2.97
C VAL A 82 2.91 -12.77 -2.33
N LYS A 83 3.24 -12.95 -1.05
CA LYS A 83 2.62 -14.01 -0.23
C LYS A 83 1.12 -13.71 -0.10
N ARG A 84 0.29 -14.74 -0.23
CA ARG A 84 -1.13 -14.64 0.07
C ARG A 84 -1.30 -14.58 1.58
N VAL A 85 -1.87 -13.49 2.08
CA VAL A 85 -2.02 -13.22 3.50
C VAL A 85 -3.46 -12.86 3.83
N GLU A 86 -3.87 -13.11 5.06
CA GLU A 86 -5.09 -12.58 5.63
C GLU A 86 -4.79 -11.23 6.29
N ILE A 87 -5.52 -10.19 5.85
CA ILE A 87 -5.31 -8.84 6.37
C ILE A 87 -6.10 -8.66 7.67
N ILE A 88 -5.41 -8.28 8.74
CA ILE A 88 -6.06 -7.81 9.96
C ILE A 88 -6.72 -6.47 9.64
N PRO A 89 -8.06 -6.31 9.82
CA PRO A 89 -8.78 -5.12 9.37
C PRO A 89 -8.61 -3.93 10.32
N VAL A 90 -7.35 -3.58 10.61
CA VAL A 90 -6.96 -2.47 11.46
C VAL A 90 -5.92 -1.62 10.74
N ALA A 91 -6.17 -0.32 10.67
CA ALA A 91 -5.17 0.64 10.18
C ALA A 91 -4.32 1.13 11.35
N ILE A 92 -3.01 0.92 11.27
CA ILE A 92 -2.04 1.42 12.24
C ILE A 92 -1.41 2.69 11.69
N LYS A 93 -1.45 3.77 12.47
CA LYS A 93 -0.84 5.04 12.11
C LYS A 93 0.23 5.42 13.14
N VAL A 94 1.41 5.72 12.65
CA VAL A 94 2.53 6.21 13.45
C VAL A 94 2.71 7.69 13.15
N ARG A 95 2.67 8.54 14.18
CA ARG A 95 2.72 9.99 14.01
C ARG A 95 3.82 10.61 14.86
N ASN A 96 4.64 11.44 14.22
CA ASN A 96 5.66 12.25 14.87
C ASN A 96 5.33 13.75 14.79
N ILE A 97 4.44 14.11 13.87
CA ILE A 97 4.01 15.49 13.61
C ILE A 97 2.49 15.51 13.60
N VAL A 98 1.91 16.54 14.20
CA VAL A 98 0.45 16.75 14.22
C VAL A 98 -0.04 17.12 12.83
N ALA A 99 -1.02 16.35 12.33
CA ALA A 99 -1.66 16.61 11.04
C ALA A 99 -3.05 15.98 10.96
N GLY A 100 -3.91 16.52 10.12
CA GLY A 100 -5.22 15.98 9.79
C GLY A 100 -6.13 15.77 11.01
N SER A 101 -6.69 14.57 11.14
CA SER A 101 -7.63 14.25 12.23
C SER A 101 -7.02 14.39 13.63
N LEU A 102 -5.72 14.15 13.78
CA LEU A 102 -5.04 14.28 15.07
C LEU A 102 -5.06 15.73 15.56
N SER A 103 -4.82 16.70 14.68
CA SER A 103 -4.87 18.14 15.01
C SER A 103 -6.19 18.51 15.70
N ARG A 104 -7.29 18.04 15.16
CA ARG A 104 -8.64 18.30 15.71
C ARG A 104 -8.88 17.58 17.04
N ARG A 105 -8.42 16.32 17.18
CA ARG A 105 -8.66 15.51 18.37
C ARG A 105 -7.89 15.98 19.60
N ILE A 106 -6.67 16.49 19.41
CA ILE A 106 -5.82 16.97 20.51
C ILE A 106 -5.73 18.50 20.59
N ALA A 107 -6.48 19.22 19.72
CA ALA A 107 -6.51 20.68 19.67
C ALA A 107 -5.13 21.32 19.53
N MET A 108 -4.24 20.74 18.74
CA MET A 108 -2.91 21.27 18.44
C MET A 108 -2.79 21.67 16.99
N PRO A 109 -2.07 22.76 16.66
CA PRO A 109 -1.85 23.19 15.28
C PRO A 109 -1.18 22.11 14.43
N GLU A 110 -1.58 22.01 13.16
CA GLU A 110 -0.86 21.18 12.19
C GLU A 110 0.61 21.61 12.06
N GLY A 111 1.49 20.65 11.86
CA GLY A 111 2.94 20.89 11.79
C GLY A 111 3.64 20.88 13.16
N THR A 112 2.91 20.84 14.27
CA THR A 112 3.51 20.73 15.62
C THR A 112 4.22 19.40 15.75
N LYS A 113 5.50 19.42 16.16
CA LYS A 113 6.26 18.21 16.47
C LYS A 113 5.78 17.63 17.80
N LEU A 114 5.47 16.37 17.82
CA LEU A 114 5.08 15.65 19.03
C LEU A 114 6.32 15.36 19.91
N ALA A 115 6.14 15.47 21.23
CA ALA A 115 7.21 15.14 22.17
C ALA A 115 7.57 13.63 22.13
N ASN A 116 6.58 12.79 21.89
CA ASN A 116 6.74 11.35 21.71
C ASN A 116 6.00 10.88 20.46
N THR A 117 6.49 9.80 19.86
CA THR A 117 5.78 9.15 18.75
C THR A 117 4.44 8.61 19.24
N VAL A 118 3.38 8.92 18.50
CA VAL A 118 2.02 8.42 18.77
C VAL A 118 1.73 7.28 17.81
N VAL A 119 1.22 6.17 18.34
CA VAL A 119 0.72 5.01 17.58
C VAL A 119 -0.78 4.87 17.83
N GLU A 120 -1.58 4.80 16.76
CA GLU A 120 -3.04 4.66 16.81
C GLU A 120 -3.58 3.74 15.72
#